data_5d53a95e4cc2b014ae79380b2fc97a48
#
_entry.id   5d53a95e4cc2b014ae79380b2fc97a48
#
_cell.length_a   1.000
_cell.length_b   1.000
_cell.length_c   1.000
_cell.angle_alpha   90.00
_cell.angle_beta   90.00
_cell.angle_gamma   90.00
#
_symmetry.space_group_name_H-M   'P 1'
#
loop_
_entity.id
_entity.type
_entity.pdbx_description
1 polymer ?
#
loop_
_entity_poly.entity_id
_entity_poly.type
_entity_poly.pdbx_seq_one_letter_code
_entity_poly.pdbx_strand_id
1 'polypeptide(L)'
;MNVPIVMIQVRDRSEVSADDLGERDRLWGRAVLVHTGWSRHWGTDRYLDFDCPHLRADAVDALVDANVAVVGIDSLNIDDPSDPDRPAHNRLLGADIPIIEHLTNLQAVPDAGARLTAVPPPARGMASFPVRAIAVYEAA
;
A
#
# COMPACT_ATOMS: atom_id res chain seq x y z
N MET A 1 3.84 9.60 -11.32
CA MET A 1 5.06 8.78 -11.18
C MET A 1 4.88 7.51 -12.00
N ASN A 2 5.95 6.93 -12.51
CA ASN A 2 5.95 5.66 -13.22
C ASN A 2 7.02 4.77 -12.56
N VAL A 3 6.63 4.00 -11.54
CA VAL A 3 7.54 3.35 -10.59
C VAL A 3 7.40 1.83 -10.69
N PRO A 4 8.51 1.06 -10.72
CA PRO A 4 8.42 -0.39 -10.69
C PRO A 4 7.70 -0.90 -9.43
N ILE A 5 6.83 -1.90 -9.60
CA ILE A 5 6.07 -2.49 -8.49
C ILE A 5 6.85 -3.65 -7.86
N VAL A 6 6.76 -3.74 -6.54
CA VAL A 6 6.99 -4.95 -5.76
C VAL A 6 5.67 -5.33 -5.13
N MET A 7 5.17 -6.51 -5.47
CA MET A 7 3.95 -7.05 -4.87
C MET A 7 4.31 -7.85 -3.61
N ILE A 8 3.63 -7.54 -2.51
CA ILE A 8 3.72 -8.26 -1.24
C ILE A 8 2.40 -9.00 -1.02
N GLN A 9 2.43 -10.31 -1.00
CA GLN A 9 1.24 -11.16 -0.83
C GLN A 9 1.09 -11.54 0.64
N VAL A 10 0.09 -10.96 1.32
CA VAL A 10 -0.22 -11.24 2.74
C VAL A 10 -1.71 -11.48 2.87
N ARG A 11 -2.15 -12.70 2.56
CA ARG A 11 -3.57 -13.05 2.55
C ARG A 11 -4.02 -13.64 3.88
N ASP A 12 -5.28 -13.39 4.23
CA ASP A 12 -5.98 -14.01 5.36
C ASP A 12 -5.31 -13.73 6.74
N ARG A 13 -4.63 -12.59 6.85
CA ARG A 13 -4.07 -12.07 8.11
C ARG A 13 -4.45 -10.60 8.28
N SER A 14 -4.61 -10.17 9.53
CA SER A 14 -4.91 -8.78 9.89
C SER A 14 -3.68 -7.88 9.96
N GLU A 15 -2.48 -8.46 10.10
CA GLU A 15 -1.25 -7.68 10.28
C GLU A 15 -0.20 -8.06 9.25
N VAL A 16 0.53 -7.05 8.78
CA VAL A 16 1.69 -7.17 7.89
C VAL A 16 2.93 -6.76 8.66
N SER A 17 3.89 -7.66 8.77
CA SER A 17 5.15 -7.48 9.49
C SER A 17 6.34 -7.21 8.55
N ALA A 18 7.48 -6.82 9.11
CA ALA A 18 8.72 -6.67 8.35
C ALA A 18 9.16 -7.95 7.62
N ASP A 19 8.92 -9.13 8.23
CA ASP A 19 9.27 -10.41 7.63
C ASP A 19 8.51 -10.69 6.33
N ASP A 20 7.33 -10.09 6.16
CA ASP A 20 6.51 -10.25 4.95
C ASP A 20 7.09 -9.48 3.75
N LEU A 21 7.87 -8.45 3.99
CA LEU A 21 8.39 -7.55 2.94
C LEU A 21 9.54 -8.14 2.14
N GLY A 22 10.24 -9.13 2.71
CA GLY A 22 11.42 -9.73 2.10
C GLY A 22 12.65 -8.82 2.14
N GLU A 23 13.56 -9.01 1.19
CA GLU A 23 14.86 -8.32 1.19
C GLU A 23 14.72 -6.83 0.90
N ARG A 24 15.41 -6.01 1.71
CA ARG A 24 15.40 -4.54 1.65
C ARG A 24 15.81 -3.98 0.29
N ASP A 25 16.85 -4.54 -0.33
CA ASP A 25 17.37 -4.06 -1.61
C ASP A 25 16.36 -4.18 -2.74
N ARG A 26 15.44 -5.13 -2.62
CA ARG A 26 14.32 -5.33 -3.55
C ARG A 26 13.31 -4.17 -3.51
N LEU A 27 13.21 -3.46 -2.40
CA LEU A 27 12.18 -2.43 -2.13
C LEU A 27 12.63 -1.03 -2.53
N TRP A 28 13.93 -0.77 -2.58
CA TRP A 28 14.48 0.58 -2.77
C TRP A 28 13.93 1.27 -4.03
N GLY A 29 13.36 2.47 -3.84
CA GLY A 29 12.82 3.31 -4.92
C GLY A 29 11.62 2.70 -5.66
N ARG A 30 10.94 1.70 -5.09
CA ARG A 30 9.84 0.97 -5.72
C ARG A 30 8.48 1.33 -5.12
N ALA A 31 7.42 1.06 -5.86
CA ALA A 31 6.07 1.01 -5.34
C ALA A 31 5.85 -0.34 -4.66
N VAL A 32 5.71 -0.34 -3.34
CA VAL A 32 5.41 -1.55 -2.57
C VAL A 32 3.90 -1.65 -2.42
N LEU A 33 3.28 -2.63 -3.08
CA LEU A 33 1.84 -2.86 -3.04
C LEU A 33 1.54 -4.11 -2.21
N VAL A 34 0.82 -3.93 -1.12
CA VAL A 34 0.43 -5.01 -0.21
C VAL A 34 -0.94 -5.53 -0.62
N HIS A 35 -0.98 -6.77 -1.07
CA HIS A 35 -2.20 -7.49 -1.45
C HIS A 35 -2.64 -8.38 -0.31
N THR A 36 -3.61 -7.90 0.46
CA THR A 36 -4.19 -8.63 1.60
C THR A 36 -5.40 -9.48 1.19
N GLY A 37 -6.00 -9.15 0.05
CA GLY A 37 -7.25 -9.74 -0.43
C GLY A 37 -8.48 -9.10 0.24
N TRP A 38 -8.34 -8.05 1.05
CA TRP A 38 -9.46 -7.37 1.70
C TRP A 38 -10.41 -6.73 0.69
N SER A 39 -9.91 -6.29 -0.45
CA SER A 39 -10.70 -5.68 -1.53
C SER A 39 -11.84 -6.59 -2.05
N ARG A 40 -11.83 -7.90 -1.74
CA ARG A 40 -12.97 -8.81 -2.02
C ARG A 40 -14.27 -8.40 -1.32
N HIS A 41 -14.16 -7.62 -0.24
CA HIS A 41 -15.30 -7.10 0.53
C HIS A 41 -15.79 -5.75 0.05
N TRP A 42 -15.19 -5.18 -0.99
CA TRP A 42 -15.55 -3.87 -1.53
C TRP A 42 -17.06 -3.76 -1.82
N GLY A 43 -17.67 -2.65 -1.37
CA GLY A 43 -19.10 -2.39 -1.54
C GLY A 43 -20.02 -3.15 -0.56
N THR A 44 -19.46 -3.78 0.47
CA THR A 44 -20.21 -4.42 1.57
C THR A 44 -19.88 -3.76 2.91
N ASP A 45 -20.73 -3.93 3.93
CA ASP A 45 -20.48 -3.42 5.28
C ASP A 45 -19.19 -4.02 5.87
N ARG A 46 -18.87 -5.27 5.53
CA ARG A 46 -17.64 -5.96 5.95
C ARG A 46 -16.36 -5.20 5.59
N TYR A 47 -16.37 -4.47 4.48
CA TYR A 47 -15.20 -3.70 4.07
C TYR A 47 -14.80 -2.63 5.08
N LEU A 48 -15.77 -2.10 5.83
CA LEU A 48 -15.60 -1.01 6.81
C LEU A 48 -15.26 -1.52 8.23
N ASP A 49 -15.14 -2.82 8.42
CA ASP A 49 -14.83 -3.38 9.73
C ASP A 49 -13.38 -3.08 10.15
N PHE A 50 -13.17 -2.89 11.45
CA PHE A 50 -11.89 -2.47 12.03
C PHE A 50 -10.86 -3.60 12.18
N ASP A 51 -11.23 -4.83 11.88
CA ASP A 51 -10.30 -5.97 11.81
C ASP A 51 -9.65 -6.11 10.41
N CYS A 52 -9.73 -5.05 9.60
CA CYS A 52 -9.10 -5.00 8.29
C CYS A 52 -7.57 -5.07 8.39
N PRO A 53 -6.89 -5.66 7.39
CA PRO A 53 -5.44 -5.75 7.37
C PRO A 53 -4.75 -4.38 7.36
N HIS A 54 -3.66 -4.28 8.14
CA HIS A 54 -2.86 -3.07 8.30
C HIS A 54 -1.38 -3.40 8.50
N LEU A 55 -0.51 -2.38 8.44
CA LEU A 55 0.92 -2.54 8.65
C LEU A 55 1.26 -2.43 10.13
N ARG A 56 2.14 -3.32 10.62
CA ARG A 56 2.79 -3.19 11.92
C ARG A 56 3.90 -2.14 11.87
N ALA A 57 4.28 -1.64 13.03
CA ALA A 57 5.35 -0.64 13.17
C ALA A 57 6.69 -1.11 12.57
N ASP A 58 7.05 -2.38 12.76
CA ASP A 58 8.26 -2.97 12.18
C ASP A 58 8.26 -2.99 10.65
N ALA A 59 7.11 -3.27 10.02
CA ALA A 59 6.96 -3.18 8.57
C ALA A 59 7.09 -1.74 8.06
N VAL A 60 6.48 -0.79 8.77
CA VAL A 60 6.57 0.64 8.43
C VAL A 60 8.02 1.13 8.50
N ASP A 61 8.74 0.80 9.57
CA ASP A 61 10.15 1.17 9.71
C ASP A 61 11.01 0.54 8.61
N ALA A 62 10.79 -0.73 8.27
CA ALA A 62 11.49 -1.39 7.17
C ALA A 62 11.25 -0.72 5.80
N LEU A 63 10.02 -0.26 5.53
CA LEU A 63 9.68 0.46 4.30
C LEU A 63 10.35 1.83 4.23
N VAL A 64 10.36 2.57 5.34
CA VAL A 64 11.05 3.87 5.43
C VAL A 64 12.55 3.68 5.24
N ASP A 65 13.14 2.73 5.94
CA ASP A 65 14.57 2.41 5.84
C ASP A 65 14.99 1.94 4.45
N ALA A 66 14.09 1.26 3.72
CA ALA A 66 14.30 0.86 2.34
C ALA A 66 14.13 2.02 1.34
N ASN A 67 13.69 3.21 1.81
CA ASN A 67 13.45 4.37 0.96
C ASN A 67 12.55 4.03 -0.24
N VAL A 68 11.39 3.43 0.03
CA VAL A 68 10.41 3.07 -1.00
C VAL A 68 9.79 4.33 -1.61
N ALA A 69 9.35 4.26 -2.86
CA ALA A 69 8.79 5.42 -3.56
C ALA A 69 7.33 5.71 -3.20
N VAL A 70 6.56 4.68 -2.85
CA VAL A 70 5.15 4.75 -2.46
C VAL A 70 4.75 3.42 -1.83
N VAL A 71 3.83 3.46 -0.88
CA VAL A 71 3.21 2.26 -0.29
C VAL A 71 1.74 2.22 -0.68
N GLY A 72 1.26 1.07 -1.13
CA GLY A 72 -0.15 0.84 -1.44
C GLY A 72 -0.70 -0.39 -0.74
N ILE A 73 -1.98 -0.37 -0.38
CA ILE A 73 -2.69 -1.49 0.25
C ILE A 73 -4.11 -1.59 -0.28
N ASP A 74 -4.63 -2.81 -0.39
CA ASP A 74 -6.02 -3.08 -0.79
C ASP A 74 -7.01 -3.14 0.40
N SER A 75 -6.61 -2.58 1.52
CA SER A 75 -7.38 -2.50 2.76
C SER A 75 -8.00 -1.12 2.98
N LEU A 76 -8.86 -1.03 3.99
CA LEU A 76 -9.55 0.19 4.42
C LEU A 76 -8.56 1.24 4.92
N ASN A 77 -7.52 0.82 5.63
CA ASN A 77 -6.56 1.70 6.27
C ASN A 77 -5.18 1.03 6.31
N ILE A 78 -4.13 1.81 6.25
CA ILE A 78 -2.76 1.31 6.39
C ILE A 78 -2.36 1.14 7.87
N ASP A 79 -2.98 1.92 8.77
CA ASP A 79 -2.90 1.74 10.22
C ASP A 79 -4.02 0.82 10.72
N ASP A 80 -3.89 0.32 11.94
CA ASP A 80 -5.01 -0.23 12.70
C ASP A 80 -6.08 0.87 12.87
N PRO A 81 -7.31 0.68 12.36
CA PRO A 81 -8.36 1.70 12.49
C PRO A 81 -8.76 2.03 13.94
N SER A 82 -8.42 1.15 14.89
CA SER A 82 -8.65 1.38 16.32
C SER A 82 -7.57 2.24 16.97
N ASP A 83 -6.43 2.47 16.30
CA ASP A 83 -5.34 3.31 16.80
C ASP A 83 -5.49 4.76 16.32
N PRO A 84 -5.91 5.69 17.20
CA PRO A 84 -6.09 7.10 16.83
C PRO A 84 -4.77 7.83 16.51
N ASP A 85 -3.63 7.31 16.95
CA ASP A 85 -2.32 7.93 16.75
C ASP A 85 -1.80 7.77 15.33
N ARG A 86 -2.35 6.82 14.55
CA ARG A 86 -2.03 6.59 13.13
C ARG A 86 -0.52 6.54 12.86
N PRO A 87 0.21 5.65 13.51
CA PRO A 87 1.68 5.64 13.44
C PRO A 87 2.23 5.37 12.04
N ALA A 88 1.58 4.53 11.22
CA ALA A 88 2.02 4.24 9.86
C ALA A 88 1.89 5.48 8.96
N HIS A 89 0.75 6.19 9.01
CA HIS A 89 0.59 7.46 8.30
C HIS A 89 1.64 8.47 8.70
N ASN A 90 1.81 8.70 10.00
CA ASN A 90 2.75 9.70 10.50
C ASN A 90 4.20 9.37 10.09
N ARG A 91 4.58 8.11 10.17
CA ARG A 91 5.95 7.69 9.87
C ARG A 91 6.26 7.71 8.37
N LEU A 92 5.34 7.20 7.53
CA LEU A 92 5.53 7.17 6.07
C LEU A 92 5.47 8.59 5.47
N LEU A 93 4.43 9.36 5.80
CA LEU A 93 4.29 10.73 5.29
C LEU A 93 5.39 11.65 5.82
N GLY A 94 5.84 11.47 7.07
CA GLY A 94 6.99 12.17 7.63
C GLY A 94 8.32 11.86 6.93
N ALA A 95 8.39 10.75 6.19
CA ALA A 95 9.51 10.36 5.35
C ALA A 95 9.28 10.69 3.84
N ASP A 96 8.28 11.51 3.52
CA ASP A 96 7.87 11.85 2.15
C ASP A 96 7.45 10.63 1.29
N ILE A 97 6.98 9.56 1.92
CA ILE A 97 6.49 8.35 1.24
C ILE A 97 4.96 8.44 1.12
N PRO A 98 4.40 8.63 -0.09
CA PRO A 98 2.96 8.64 -0.32
C PRO A 98 2.31 7.30 0.01
N ILE A 99 1.04 7.36 0.44
CA ILE A 99 0.22 6.19 0.75
C ILE A 99 -0.96 6.14 -0.23
N ILE A 100 -1.27 4.93 -0.71
CA ILE A 100 -2.46 4.66 -1.55
C ILE A 100 -3.25 3.54 -0.87
N GLU A 101 -4.38 3.89 -0.30
CA GLU A 101 -5.31 2.95 0.30
C GLU A 101 -6.43 2.56 -0.68
N HIS A 102 -7.24 1.58 -0.30
CA HIS A 102 -8.41 1.15 -1.08
C HIS A 102 -8.08 0.63 -2.49
N LEU A 103 -6.89 0.09 -2.71
CA LEU A 103 -6.55 -0.52 -4.00
C LEU A 103 -7.47 -1.70 -4.30
N THR A 104 -7.80 -1.89 -5.57
CA THR A 104 -8.57 -3.04 -6.04
C THR A 104 -7.85 -3.73 -7.20
N ASN A 105 -8.25 -4.97 -7.51
CA ASN A 105 -7.72 -5.76 -8.63
C ASN A 105 -6.20 -6.07 -8.54
N LEU A 106 -5.60 -6.04 -7.35
CA LEU A 106 -4.18 -6.38 -7.19
C LEU A 106 -3.85 -7.80 -7.64
N GLN A 107 -4.82 -8.72 -7.59
CA GLN A 107 -4.66 -10.09 -8.08
C GLN A 107 -4.38 -10.17 -9.60
N ALA A 108 -4.69 -9.13 -10.36
CA ALA A 108 -4.41 -9.07 -11.79
C ALA A 108 -3.00 -8.52 -12.11
N VAL A 109 -2.30 -7.99 -11.12
CA VAL A 109 -0.95 -7.43 -11.29
C VAL A 109 0.08 -8.56 -11.13
N PRO A 110 0.97 -8.77 -12.10
CA PRO A 110 2.01 -9.79 -11.98
C PRO A 110 3.01 -9.43 -10.87
N ASP A 111 3.62 -10.45 -10.28
CA ASP A 111 4.60 -10.29 -9.20
C ASP A 111 5.87 -9.53 -9.63
N ALA A 112 6.14 -9.47 -10.93
CA ALA A 112 7.29 -8.78 -11.49
C ALA A 112 6.96 -8.12 -12.84
N GLY A 113 7.73 -7.07 -13.19
CA GLY A 113 7.64 -6.40 -14.49
C GLY A 113 6.56 -5.31 -14.59
N ALA A 114 5.67 -5.19 -13.61
CA ALA A 114 4.66 -4.14 -13.60
C ALA A 114 5.20 -2.80 -13.09
N ARG A 115 4.59 -1.71 -13.55
CA ARG A 115 4.89 -0.34 -13.12
C ARG A 115 3.62 0.38 -12.70
N LEU A 116 3.68 1.06 -11.56
CA LEU A 116 2.57 1.86 -11.02
C LEU A 116 2.61 3.29 -11.59
N THR A 117 1.47 3.75 -12.05
CA THR A 117 1.21 5.17 -12.28
C THR A 117 0.01 5.59 -11.43
N ALA A 118 0.20 6.55 -10.55
CA ALA A 118 -0.86 7.20 -9.79
C ALA A 118 -0.60 8.71 -9.83
N VAL A 119 -1.57 9.46 -10.36
CA VAL A 119 -1.44 10.90 -10.56
C VAL A 119 -2.53 11.61 -9.76
N PRO A 120 -2.14 12.38 -8.72
CA PRO A 120 -3.08 13.19 -7.98
C PRO A 120 -3.58 14.38 -8.83
N PRO A 121 -4.80 14.87 -8.59
CA PRO A 121 -5.24 16.15 -9.16
C PRO A 121 -4.38 17.28 -8.58
N PRO A 122 -4.15 18.38 -9.33
CA PRO A 122 -3.39 19.52 -8.87
C PRO A 122 -4.20 20.37 -7.87
N ALA A 123 -4.62 19.76 -6.75
CA ALA A 123 -5.43 20.39 -5.71
C ALA A 123 -4.53 20.97 -4.62
N ARG A 124 -4.76 22.23 -4.29
CA ARG A 124 -4.02 22.94 -3.23
C ARG A 124 -4.76 22.83 -1.90
N GLY A 125 -4.03 22.50 -0.81
CA GLY A 125 -4.59 22.47 0.54
C GLY A 125 -5.45 21.23 0.84
N MET A 126 -5.37 20.18 0.04
CA MET A 126 -6.03 18.88 0.31
C MET A 126 -5.00 17.87 0.84
N ALA A 127 -5.33 17.27 1.97
CA ALA A 127 -4.48 16.23 2.58
C ALA A 127 -4.61 14.87 1.88
N SER A 128 -5.80 14.55 1.36
CA SER A 128 -6.08 13.32 0.63
C SER A 128 -7.11 13.56 -0.47
N PHE A 129 -7.09 12.76 -1.52
CA PHE A 129 -8.01 12.84 -2.66
C PHE A 129 -8.03 11.51 -3.41
N PRO A 130 -9.11 11.20 -4.14
CA PRO A 130 -9.17 10.04 -5.01
C PRO A 130 -8.12 10.12 -6.12
N VAL A 131 -7.43 9.01 -6.38
CA VAL A 131 -6.53 8.86 -7.51
C VAL A 131 -6.92 7.64 -8.35
N ARG A 132 -6.63 7.67 -9.63
CA ARG A 132 -6.63 6.47 -10.44
C ARG A 132 -5.24 5.84 -10.38
N ALA A 133 -5.12 4.71 -9.69
CA ALA A 133 -3.92 3.89 -9.71
C ALA A 133 -3.99 2.92 -10.90
N ILE A 134 -2.95 2.91 -11.73
CA ILE A 134 -2.86 2.08 -12.93
C ILE A 134 -1.56 1.28 -12.86
N ALA A 135 -1.67 -0.05 -12.98
CA ALA A 135 -0.52 -0.91 -13.19
C ALA A 135 -0.38 -1.21 -14.70
N VAL A 136 0.81 -0.95 -15.24
CA VAL A 136 1.15 -1.24 -16.64
C VAL A 136 2.19 -2.34 -16.67
N TYR A 137 1.96 -3.37 -17.46
CA TYR A 137 2.87 -4.50 -17.67
C TYR A 137 2.68 -5.07 -19.07
N GLU A 138 3.69 -5.76 -19.58
CA GLU A 138 3.60 -6.47 -20.86
C GLU A 138 2.79 -7.77 -20.64
N ALA A 139 1.83 -8.01 -21.51
CA ALA A 139 1.13 -9.28 -21.54
C ALA A 139 2.10 -10.38 -22.00
N ALA A 140 2.14 -11.48 -21.28
CA ALA A 140 2.92 -12.66 -21.64
C ALA A 140 2.36 -13.34 -22.89
#